data_4e4bef1df99ce73c5855b497046662a8
#
_entry.id   4e4bef1df99ce73c5855b497046662a8
#
_cell.length_a   1.000
_cell.length_b   1.000
_cell.length_c   1.000
_cell.angle_alpha   90.00
_cell.angle_beta   90.00
_cell.angle_gamma   90.00
#
_symmetry.space_group_name_H-M   'P 1'
#
loop_
_entity.id
_entity.type
_entity.pdbx_description
1 polymer ?
#
loop_
_entity_poly.entity_id
_entity_poly.type
_entity_poly.pdbx_seq_one_letter_code
_entity_poly.pdbx_strand_id
1 'polypeptide(L)'
;MTQFHRWPLALAMAGTLLSVGCSSEQPTEADPSPEGSASPDSSTASETDSRVLGAGTQALAAGTYEVDLGEERLPNIEITVPDGWTSDDGWVVRNGVVNTPHWVAVQFWDVDEVYAHPCHWRDGLIQPGPTVADLATALADQPLRDATEPVDIVVDGFEGVQMELSVPADMPARRYELGDDVYADFLGCDRDEVVGDRAFKSWTGVPGSWGGSERYQQGPGQVDRLWILDLDGERLVIDATYLPSTDAQDRGDLWQVMESIRFET
;
A
#
# COMPACT_ATOMS: atom_id res chain seq x y z
N MET A 1 -10.88 -33.20 23.15
CA MET A 1 -9.97 -34.21 22.65
C MET A 1 -9.98 -34.12 21.14
N THR A 2 -9.08 -33.35 20.56
CA THR A 2 -8.95 -33.24 19.09
C THR A 2 -7.46 -33.14 18.79
N GLN A 3 -6.98 -34.07 17.96
CA GLN A 3 -5.58 -34.38 17.73
C GLN A 3 -4.92 -33.35 16.82
N PHE A 4 -3.77 -32.85 17.25
CA PHE A 4 -2.83 -32.09 16.43
C PHE A 4 -2.11 -32.99 15.44
N HIS A 5 -2.25 -32.74 14.16
CA HIS A 5 -1.43 -33.36 13.12
C HIS A 5 -0.14 -32.55 12.94
N ARG A 6 0.95 -33.19 13.35
CA ARG A 6 2.33 -32.73 13.05
C ARG A 6 2.72 -33.21 11.66
N TRP A 7 3.15 -32.32 10.83
CA TRP A 7 3.83 -32.65 9.58
C TRP A 7 5.35 -32.65 9.79
N PRO A 8 6.06 -33.64 9.21
CA PRO A 8 7.51 -33.71 9.36
C PRO A 8 8.21 -32.89 8.27
N LEU A 9 9.27 -32.19 8.71
CA LEU A 9 10.31 -31.62 7.85
C LEU A 9 11.02 -32.74 7.07
N ALA A 10 11.13 -32.60 5.77
CA ALA A 10 12.06 -33.35 4.94
C ALA A 10 13.21 -32.45 4.51
N LEU A 11 14.38 -32.71 5.10
CA LEU A 11 15.69 -32.22 4.67
C LEU A 11 16.12 -33.00 3.43
N ALA A 12 16.51 -32.35 2.37
CA ALA A 12 17.27 -32.98 1.27
C ALA A 12 18.51 -32.13 0.97
N MET A 13 19.66 -32.76 1.24
CA MET A 13 21.00 -32.25 0.95
C MET A 13 21.48 -32.59 -0.47
N ALA A 14 22.36 -31.73 -0.94
CA ALA A 14 23.58 -31.95 -1.71
C ALA A 14 23.50 -32.23 -3.21
N GLY A 15 24.35 -31.51 -3.93
CA GLY A 15 24.79 -31.84 -5.26
C GLY A 15 25.65 -30.79 -5.92
N THR A 16 26.91 -30.69 -5.47
CA THR A 16 27.98 -29.93 -6.13
C THR A 16 28.41 -30.63 -7.42
N LEU A 17 28.53 -29.92 -8.53
CA LEU A 17 29.39 -30.33 -9.65
C LEU A 17 30.04 -29.11 -10.30
N LEU A 18 31.35 -29.04 -10.13
CA LEU A 18 32.30 -28.22 -10.84
C LEU A 18 32.50 -28.75 -12.26
N SER A 19 32.50 -27.88 -13.25
CA SER A 19 33.20 -28.15 -14.51
C SER A 19 33.92 -26.88 -14.97
N VAL A 20 35.23 -27.00 -14.92
CA VAL A 20 36.23 -26.12 -15.52
C VAL A 20 36.35 -26.44 -17.02
N GLY A 21 36.34 -25.45 -17.85
CA GLY A 21 36.62 -25.55 -19.28
C GLY A 21 37.28 -24.30 -19.78
N CYS A 22 38.63 -24.30 -19.88
CA CYS A 22 39.46 -23.33 -20.61
C CYS A 22 39.52 -23.71 -22.08
N SER A 23 39.54 -22.71 -22.96
CA SER A 23 40.33 -22.64 -24.24
C SER A 23 40.11 -21.25 -24.83
N SER A 24 41.05 -20.38 -24.81
CA SER A 24 42.20 -20.07 -25.70
C SER A 24 41.76 -19.48 -27.04
N GLU A 25 42.07 -18.16 -27.21
CA GLU A 25 42.88 -17.49 -28.27
C GLU A 25 42.46 -17.68 -29.73
N GLN A 26 42.41 -16.68 -30.59
CA GLN A 26 43.36 -15.66 -30.93
C GLN A 26 42.73 -14.58 -31.86
N PRO A 27 43.37 -13.39 -32.09
CA PRO A 27 42.77 -12.25 -32.76
C PRO A 27 43.02 -12.24 -34.25
N THR A 28 42.15 -11.57 -34.99
CA THR A 28 42.41 -11.19 -36.38
C THR A 28 42.15 -9.69 -36.56
N GLU A 29 43.15 -9.05 -37.15
CA GLU A 29 43.26 -7.62 -37.46
C GLU A 29 42.27 -7.13 -38.52
N ALA A 30 41.92 -5.90 -38.33
CA ALA A 30 41.65 -4.74 -39.16
C ALA A 30 41.34 -4.88 -40.69
N ASP A 31 40.33 -4.13 -41.11
CA ASP A 31 40.49 -3.07 -42.12
C ASP A 31 39.30 -2.09 -42.12
N PRO A 32 39.47 -0.80 -42.52
CA PRO A 32 38.58 0.29 -42.18
C PRO A 32 37.66 0.74 -43.30
N SER A 33 36.50 1.29 -42.85
CA SER A 33 35.64 2.33 -43.49
C SER A 33 34.85 1.99 -44.76
N PRO A 34 33.63 2.56 -44.93
CA PRO A 34 33.43 3.99 -45.02
C PRO A 34 32.24 4.57 -44.23
N GLU A 35 32.34 5.86 -44.00
CA GLU A 35 31.34 6.76 -43.45
C GLU A 35 29.98 6.61 -44.12
N GLY A 36 28.98 6.26 -43.29
CA GLY A 36 27.57 6.36 -43.62
C GLY A 36 26.95 7.42 -42.73
N SER A 37 26.51 8.53 -43.30
CA SER A 37 25.70 9.56 -42.67
C SER A 37 24.56 8.96 -41.84
N ALA A 38 24.63 9.09 -40.55
CA ALA A 38 23.48 8.87 -39.68
C ALA A 38 22.59 10.12 -39.70
N SER A 39 21.46 10.01 -40.32
CA SER A 39 20.31 10.89 -40.03
C SER A 39 19.98 10.82 -38.54
N PRO A 40 19.62 11.93 -37.90
CA PRO A 40 19.06 11.88 -36.53
C PRO A 40 17.67 11.26 -36.64
N ASP A 41 17.61 9.99 -36.31
CA ASP A 41 16.37 9.28 -36.25
C ASP A 41 15.60 9.72 -35.01
N SER A 42 14.36 9.97 -35.25
CA SER A 42 13.27 10.35 -34.40
C SER A 42 13.43 9.91 -32.96
N SER A 43 13.30 10.89 -32.10
CA SER A 43 12.93 10.73 -30.69
C SER A 43 11.68 9.83 -30.59
N THR A 44 11.90 8.55 -30.41
CA THR A 44 10.84 7.65 -29.94
C THR A 44 10.51 8.14 -28.53
N ALA A 45 9.32 8.70 -28.35
CA ALA A 45 8.72 8.80 -27.04
C ALA A 45 8.80 7.39 -26.45
N SER A 46 9.51 7.22 -25.34
CA SER A 46 9.45 5.99 -24.57
C SER A 46 7.98 5.79 -24.19
N GLU A 47 7.33 4.82 -24.81
CA GLU A 47 6.15 4.24 -24.21
C GLU A 47 6.59 3.80 -22.82
N THR A 48 6.06 4.43 -21.80
CA THR A 48 6.28 4.04 -20.40
C THR A 48 5.62 2.68 -20.27
N ASP A 49 6.41 1.61 -20.28
CA ASP A 49 5.95 0.25 -20.02
C ASP A 49 5.50 0.20 -18.57
N SER A 50 4.19 0.39 -18.36
CA SER A 50 3.58 0.35 -17.03
C SER A 50 3.63 -1.09 -16.52
N ARG A 51 4.16 -1.28 -15.31
CA ARG A 51 4.30 -2.59 -14.69
C ARG A 51 3.13 -2.78 -13.73
N VAL A 52 2.43 -3.89 -13.82
CA VAL A 52 1.33 -4.22 -12.91
C VAL A 52 1.88 -4.64 -11.54
N LEU A 53 1.32 -4.08 -10.47
CA LEU A 53 1.61 -4.54 -9.11
C LEU A 53 0.97 -5.91 -8.89
N GLY A 54 1.77 -6.90 -8.52
CA GLY A 54 1.33 -8.28 -8.33
C GLY A 54 1.05 -8.65 -6.88
N ALA A 55 0.53 -9.85 -6.70
CA ALA A 55 0.31 -10.45 -5.38
C ALA A 55 1.62 -10.74 -4.64
N GLY A 56 1.57 -10.71 -3.31
CA GLY A 56 2.70 -10.88 -2.41
C GLY A 56 3.55 -9.62 -2.26
N THR A 57 4.62 -9.74 -1.48
CA THR A 57 5.54 -8.62 -1.22
C THR A 57 6.62 -8.56 -2.29
N GLN A 58 6.80 -7.41 -2.93
CA GLN A 58 7.84 -7.18 -3.97
C GLN A 58 8.50 -5.82 -3.78
N ALA A 59 9.83 -5.81 -3.91
CA ALA A 59 10.60 -4.56 -3.98
C ALA A 59 10.38 -3.89 -5.34
N LEU A 60 10.14 -2.58 -5.33
CA LEU A 60 9.89 -1.77 -6.51
C LEU A 60 11.13 -0.94 -6.86
N ALA A 61 11.50 -0.93 -8.14
CA ALA A 61 12.40 0.09 -8.67
C ALA A 61 11.62 1.38 -8.92
N ALA A 62 12.30 2.52 -8.98
CA ALA A 62 11.65 3.76 -9.40
C ALA A 62 10.94 3.59 -10.75
N GLY A 63 9.73 4.09 -10.87
CA GLY A 63 8.96 3.98 -12.12
C GLY A 63 7.44 4.03 -11.91
N THR A 64 6.73 3.90 -13.03
CA THR A 64 5.26 3.88 -13.07
C THR A 64 4.77 2.45 -12.99
N TYR A 65 3.71 2.26 -12.22
CA TYR A 65 3.06 0.98 -11.95
C TYR A 65 1.56 1.12 -12.06
N GLU A 66 0.94 0.08 -12.55
CA GLU A 66 -0.52 -0.08 -12.58
C GLU A 66 -0.95 -0.82 -11.31
N VAL A 67 -1.93 -0.25 -10.61
CA VAL A 67 -2.64 -0.88 -9.49
C VAL A 67 -3.88 -1.54 -10.10
N ASP A 68 -3.82 -2.85 -10.28
CA ASP A 68 -4.95 -3.65 -10.76
C ASP A 68 -5.86 -4.00 -9.58
N LEU A 69 -7.01 -3.36 -9.52
CA LEU A 69 -8.02 -3.63 -8.49
C LEU A 69 -8.91 -4.84 -8.82
N GLY A 70 -8.68 -5.51 -9.96
CA GLY A 70 -9.39 -6.73 -10.35
C GLY A 70 -10.87 -6.53 -10.74
N GLU A 71 -11.32 -5.28 -10.89
CA GLU A 71 -12.71 -4.94 -11.20
C GLU A 71 -12.81 -4.27 -12.58
N GLU A 72 -13.39 -4.96 -13.56
CA GLU A 72 -13.56 -4.43 -14.93
C GLU A 72 -14.34 -3.10 -15.01
N ARG A 73 -15.05 -2.72 -13.96
CA ARG A 73 -15.84 -1.49 -13.88
C ARG A 73 -15.07 -0.29 -13.36
N LEU A 74 -13.92 -0.51 -12.74
CA LEU A 74 -13.07 0.55 -12.23
C LEU A 74 -12.02 0.90 -13.28
N PRO A 75 -11.63 2.18 -13.39
CA PRO A 75 -10.49 2.56 -14.21
C PRO A 75 -9.21 1.98 -13.63
N ASN A 76 -8.25 1.62 -14.48
CA ASN A 76 -6.92 1.28 -14.03
C ASN A 76 -6.28 2.49 -13.34
N ILE A 77 -5.53 2.25 -12.29
CA ILE A 77 -4.86 3.30 -11.54
C ILE A 77 -3.36 3.22 -11.84
N GLU A 78 -2.79 4.30 -12.34
CA GLU A 78 -1.35 4.44 -12.44
C GLU A 78 -0.80 5.25 -11.28
N ILE A 79 0.34 4.77 -10.74
CA ILE A 79 1.13 5.47 -9.72
C ILE A 79 2.61 5.46 -10.12
N THR A 80 3.33 6.53 -9.77
CA THR A 80 4.79 6.57 -9.91
C THR A 80 5.43 6.53 -8.53
N VAL A 81 6.27 5.53 -8.29
CA VAL A 81 6.98 5.37 -7.01
C VAL A 81 8.46 5.65 -7.15
N PRO A 82 9.10 6.24 -6.13
CA PRO A 82 10.56 6.34 -6.03
C PRO A 82 11.22 4.96 -5.88
N ASP A 83 12.55 4.92 -6.00
CA ASP A 83 13.33 3.71 -5.72
C ASP A 83 13.25 3.32 -4.23
N GLY A 84 13.30 2.01 -3.94
CA GLY A 84 13.30 1.48 -2.58
C GLY A 84 11.92 1.29 -1.95
N TRP A 85 10.85 1.56 -2.68
CA TRP A 85 9.51 1.22 -2.23
C TRP A 85 9.22 -0.27 -2.37
N THR A 86 8.20 -0.75 -1.67
CA THR A 86 7.72 -2.13 -1.67
C THR A 86 6.23 -2.13 -1.94
N SER A 87 5.77 -3.09 -2.75
CA SER A 87 4.33 -3.39 -2.87
C SER A 87 3.99 -4.61 -2.01
N ASP A 88 2.84 -4.59 -1.36
CA ASP A 88 2.26 -5.73 -0.69
C ASP A 88 0.88 -6.03 -1.33
N ASP A 89 0.74 -7.23 -1.88
CA ASP A 89 -0.48 -7.77 -2.52
C ASP A 89 -1.11 -6.87 -3.60
N GLY A 90 -0.33 -5.98 -4.22
CA GLY A 90 -0.77 -5.13 -5.33
C GLY A 90 -1.61 -3.90 -4.95
N TRP A 91 -2.12 -3.82 -3.72
CA TRP A 91 -2.99 -2.72 -3.25
C TRP A 91 -2.35 -1.84 -2.18
N VAL A 92 -1.17 -2.18 -1.71
CA VAL A 92 -0.34 -1.34 -0.82
C VAL A 92 0.99 -1.06 -1.49
N VAL A 93 1.43 0.19 -1.47
CA VAL A 93 2.83 0.57 -1.71
C VAL A 93 3.36 1.31 -0.51
N ARG A 94 4.56 0.96 -0.06
CA ARG A 94 5.14 1.54 1.16
C ARG A 94 6.65 1.70 1.08
N ASN A 95 7.16 2.59 1.90
CA ASN A 95 8.59 2.74 2.18
C ASN A 95 8.84 2.66 3.68
N GLY A 96 10.01 2.15 4.06
CA GLY A 96 10.46 2.02 5.44
C GLY A 96 9.80 0.89 6.23
N VAL A 97 10.29 0.69 7.44
CA VAL A 97 9.80 -0.26 8.42
C VAL A 97 8.58 0.32 9.11
N VAL A 98 7.49 -0.45 9.18
CA VAL A 98 6.22 -0.04 9.79
C VAL A 98 6.43 0.58 11.17
N ASN A 99 5.72 1.66 11.43
CA ASN A 99 5.72 2.38 12.71
C ASN A 99 7.11 2.90 13.15
N THR A 100 7.94 3.29 12.18
CA THR A 100 9.19 4.02 12.38
C THR A 100 9.15 5.40 11.73
N PRO A 101 10.11 6.30 12.02
CA PRO A 101 10.15 7.63 11.38
C PRO A 101 10.33 7.62 9.85
N HIS A 102 10.71 6.49 9.27
CA HIS A 102 10.88 6.33 7.82
C HIS A 102 9.68 5.66 7.13
N TRP A 103 8.64 5.33 7.91
CA TRP A 103 7.50 4.62 7.37
C TRP A 103 6.46 5.57 6.78
N VAL A 104 6.08 5.25 5.54
CA VAL A 104 4.95 5.82 4.81
C VAL A 104 4.30 4.72 3.98
N ALA A 105 3.00 4.85 3.72
CA ALA A 105 2.28 3.92 2.87
C ALA A 105 1.15 4.60 2.11
N VAL A 106 0.86 4.11 0.91
CA VAL A 106 -0.37 4.39 0.15
C VAL A 106 -1.11 3.07 -0.01
N GLN A 107 -2.38 3.07 0.30
CA GLN A 107 -3.23 1.88 0.30
C GLN A 107 -4.53 2.19 -0.42
N PHE A 108 -5.02 1.23 -1.18
CA PHE A 108 -6.28 1.34 -1.93
C PHE A 108 -7.31 0.43 -1.27
N TRP A 109 -8.53 0.95 -1.03
CA TRP A 109 -9.55 0.25 -0.27
C TRP A 109 -10.93 0.33 -0.92
N ASP A 110 -11.60 -0.83 -0.97
CA ASP A 110 -13.03 -0.94 -1.14
C ASP A 110 -13.66 -1.10 0.26
N VAL A 111 -14.12 0.02 0.84
CA VAL A 111 -14.61 0.04 2.22
C VAL A 111 -16.06 -0.43 2.28
N ASP A 112 -16.31 -1.51 3.03
CA ASP A 112 -17.66 -2.05 3.28
C ASP A 112 -18.30 -1.38 4.49
N GLU A 113 -17.80 -1.68 5.69
CA GLU A 113 -18.38 -1.22 6.96
C GLU A 113 -17.31 -0.49 7.81
N VAL A 114 -17.78 0.41 8.67
CA VAL A 114 -16.94 1.17 9.59
C VAL A 114 -17.16 0.65 11.02
N TYR A 115 -16.09 0.44 11.77
CA TYR A 115 -16.22 0.06 13.17
C TYR A 115 -16.88 1.18 13.98
N ALA A 116 -17.96 0.87 14.71
CA ALA A 116 -18.65 1.82 15.57
C ALA A 116 -17.73 2.38 16.67
N HIS A 117 -16.74 1.60 17.08
CA HIS A 117 -15.72 2.00 18.03
C HIS A 117 -14.37 1.35 17.69
N PRO A 118 -13.36 2.09 17.21
CA PRO A 118 -12.10 1.53 16.76
C PRO A 118 -11.34 0.68 17.78
N CYS A 119 -11.40 1.02 19.05
CA CYS A 119 -10.74 0.30 20.15
C CYS A 119 -11.64 -0.81 20.74
N HIS A 120 -12.97 -0.61 20.78
CA HIS A 120 -13.96 -1.61 21.17
C HIS A 120 -14.74 -2.09 19.95
N TRP A 121 -13.99 -2.58 18.97
CA TRP A 121 -14.51 -2.94 17.65
C TRP A 121 -15.50 -4.12 17.69
N ARG A 122 -15.60 -4.85 18.81
CA ARG A 122 -16.65 -5.84 19.07
C ARG A 122 -18.02 -5.22 19.36
N ASP A 123 -18.10 -3.90 19.58
CA ASP A 123 -19.36 -3.19 19.76
C ASP A 123 -20.19 -3.13 18.47
N GLY A 124 -19.58 -3.46 17.32
CA GLY A 124 -20.26 -3.65 16.06
C GLY A 124 -19.73 -2.79 14.93
N LEU A 125 -20.35 -2.98 13.77
CA LEU A 125 -20.06 -2.32 12.52
C LEU A 125 -21.22 -1.41 12.12
N ILE A 126 -20.92 -0.33 11.42
CA ILE A 126 -21.87 0.61 10.83
C ILE A 126 -21.74 0.50 9.32
N GLN A 127 -22.84 0.20 8.65
CA GLN A 127 -22.91 0.29 7.20
C GLN A 127 -23.07 1.76 6.81
N PRO A 128 -22.06 2.42 6.23
CA PRO A 128 -22.22 3.78 5.70
C PRO A 128 -23.20 3.77 4.53
N GLY A 129 -23.85 4.91 4.28
CA GLY A 129 -24.61 5.07 3.05
C GLY A 129 -23.69 5.00 1.80
N PRO A 130 -24.30 4.99 0.59
CA PRO A 130 -23.56 4.71 -0.64
C PRO A 130 -22.67 5.86 -1.13
N THR A 131 -22.85 7.07 -0.62
CA THR A 131 -22.13 8.24 -1.13
C THR A 131 -20.76 8.42 -0.45
N VAL A 132 -19.89 9.17 -1.09
CA VAL A 132 -18.62 9.64 -0.53
C VAL A 132 -18.83 10.35 0.81
N ALA A 133 -19.82 11.24 0.87
CA ALA A 133 -20.14 12.01 2.08
C ALA A 133 -20.65 11.12 3.23
N ASP A 134 -21.39 10.06 2.94
CA ASP A 134 -21.86 9.13 3.96
C ASP A 134 -20.69 8.40 4.61
N LEU A 135 -19.72 7.94 3.82
CA LEU A 135 -18.52 7.29 4.34
C LEU A 135 -17.66 8.27 5.15
N ALA A 136 -17.43 9.47 4.60
CA ALA A 136 -16.66 10.50 5.30
C ALA A 136 -17.28 10.84 6.67
N THR A 137 -18.61 10.95 6.73
CA THR A 137 -19.34 11.18 7.98
C THR A 137 -19.16 10.02 8.95
N ALA A 138 -19.34 8.77 8.50
CA ALA A 138 -19.19 7.60 9.36
C ALA A 138 -17.77 7.46 9.93
N LEU A 139 -16.74 7.83 9.15
CA LEU A 139 -15.35 7.83 9.59
C LEU A 139 -15.06 8.97 10.56
N ALA A 140 -15.61 10.17 10.32
CA ALA A 140 -15.44 11.32 11.20
C ALA A 140 -16.11 11.12 12.58
N ASP A 141 -17.20 10.38 12.62
CA ASP A 141 -17.95 10.09 13.85
C ASP A 141 -17.30 8.99 14.72
N GLN A 142 -16.23 8.35 14.27
CA GLN A 142 -15.54 7.32 15.04
C GLN A 142 -14.96 7.89 16.34
N PRO A 143 -15.31 7.34 17.52
CA PRO A 143 -14.72 7.79 18.77
C PRO A 143 -13.23 7.44 18.83
N LEU A 144 -12.46 8.21 19.61
CA LEU A 144 -11.01 8.07 19.73
C LEU A 144 -10.22 8.29 18.42
N ARG A 145 -10.84 8.96 17.44
CA ARG A 145 -10.17 9.46 16.25
C ARG A 145 -10.31 10.98 16.21
N ASP A 146 -9.19 11.68 15.98
CA ASP A 146 -9.28 13.09 15.61
C ASP A 146 -9.49 13.16 14.10
N ALA A 147 -10.59 13.75 13.66
CA ALA A 147 -10.96 13.92 12.27
C ALA A 147 -10.93 15.39 11.86
N THR A 148 -10.40 15.69 10.66
CA THR A 148 -10.60 17.00 10.05
C THR A 148 -11.94 17.05 9.32
N GLU A 149 -12.48 18.26 9.14
CA GLU A 149 -13.63 18.47 8.26
C GLU A 149 -13.29 17.99 6.83
N PRO A 150 -14.16 17.19 6.18
CA PRO A 150 -13.98 16.79 4.79
C PRO A 150 -13.98 18.02 3.86
N VAL A 151 -13.06 18.03 2.89
CA VAL A 151 -12.92 19.08 1.88
C VAL A 151 -13.14 18.48 0.50
N ASP A 152 -13.98 19.11 -0.31
CA ASP A 152 -14.23 18.70 -1.68
C ASP A 152 -12.94 18.75 -2.52
N ILE A 153 -12.70 17.73 -3.30
CA ILE A 153 -11.54 17.59 -4.17
C ILE A 153 -11.92 17.00 -5.52
N VAL A 154 -11.01 17.13 -6.48
CA VAL A 154 -11.04 16.40 -7.75
C VAL A 154 -9.67 15.78 -7.97
N VAL A 155 -9.61 14.48 -8.25
CA VAL A 155 -8.39 13.75 -8.60
C VAL A 155 -8.56 13.18 -9.99
N ASP A 156 -7.77 13.66 -10.94
CA ASP A 156 -7.76 13.22 -12.33
C ASP A 156 -9.17 13.13 -12.99
N GLY A 157 -10.05 14.06 -12.62
CA GLY A 157 -11.41 14.16 -13.16
C GLY A 157 -12.52 13.55 -12.28
N PHE A 158 -12.18 12.74 -11.29
CA PHE A 158 -13.14 12.15 -10.35
C PHE A 158 -13.34 13.04 -9.12
N GLU A 159 -14.60 13.28 -8.77
CA GLU A 159 -14.98 14.06 -7.60
C GLU A 159 -14.90 13.24 -6.32
N GLY A 160 -14.65 13.90 -5.20
CA GLY A 160 -14.59 13.24 -3.91
C GLY A 160 -14.33 14.20 -2.77
N VAL A 161 -13.95 13.66 -1.63
CA VAL A 161 -13.52 14.45 -0.47
C VAL A 161 -12.18 13.98 0.05
N GLN A 162 -11.42 14.91 0.65
CA GLN A 162 -10.21 14.64 1.40
C GLN A 162 -10.46 14.93 2.88
N MET A 163 -9.97 14.05 3.76
CA MET A 163 -9.96 14.26 5.20
C MET A 163 -8.75 13.60 5.84
N GLU A 164 -8.42 13.99 7.06
CA GLU A 164 -7.44 13.28 7.88
C GLU A 164 -8.12 12.65 9.09
N LEU A 165 -7.68 11.45 9.41
CA LEU A 165 -8.00 10.75 10.65
C LEU A 165 -6.70 10.49 11.40
N SER A 166 -6.65 10.72 12.71
CA SER A 166 -5.47 10.36 13.49
C SER A 166 -5.81 9.53 14.73
N VAL A 167 -4.89 8.65 15.08
CA VAL A 167 -4.90 7.95 16.36
C VAL A 167 -4.33 8.88 17.42
N PRO A 168 -4.97 9.07 18.59
CA PRO A 168 -4.40 9.93 19.64
C PRO A 168 -2.96 9.53 19.97
N ALA A 169 -2.06 10.50 20.01
CA ALA A 169 -0.64 10.25 20.24
C ALA A 169 -0.32 9.72 21.65
N ASP A 170 -1.21 9.96 22.61
CA ASP A 170 -1.13 9.49 23.99
C ASP A 170 -1.86 8.16 24.22
N MET A 171 -2.35 7.51 23.15
CA MET A 171 -3.01 6.21 23.24
C MET A 171 -2.05 5.19 23.82
N PRO A 172 -2.42 4.52 24.95
CA PRO A 172 -1.52 3.55 25.57
C PRO A 172 -1.27 2.35 24.67
N ALA A 173 0.00 2.10 24.35
CA ALA A 173 0.37 0.97 23.52
C ALA A 173 1.71 0.38 23.95
N ARG A 174 1.93 -0.90 23.63
CA ARG A 174 3.24 -1.57 23.70
C ARG A 174 3.71 -1.86 22.30
N ARG A 175 4.95 -1.54 22.02
CA ARG A 175 5.58 -1.91 20.76
C ARG A 175 5.95 -3.40 20.78
N TYR A 176 5.74 -4.08 19.68
CA TYR A 176 6.23 -5.43 19.43
C TYR A 176 6.72 -5.56 17.99
N GLU A 177 7.56 -6.53 17.74
CA GLU A 177 8.14 -6.80 16.42
C GLU A 177 7.46 -8.03 15.80
N LEU A 178 7.15 -7.95 14.52
CA LEU A 178 6.66 -9.06 13.72
C LEU A 178 7.40 -9.04 12.37
N GLY A 179 8.33 -9.98 12.18
CA GLY A 179 9.29 -9.90 11.10
C GLY A 179 10.20 -8.69 11.28
N ASP A 180 10.35 -7.90 10.24
CA ASP A 180 11.14 -6.67 10.26
C ASP A 180 10.30 -5.43 10.68
N ASP A 181 8.98 -5.57 10.77
CA ASP A 181 8.07 -4.47 11.07
C ASP A 181 7.78 -4.35 12.58
N VAL A 182 7.40 -3.14 13.00
CA VAL A 182 7.09 -2.79 14.39
C VAL A 182 5.63 -2.38 14.48
N TYR A 183 4.90 -3.00 15.39
CA TYR A 183 3.48 -2.77 15.58
C TYR A 183 3.16 -2.32 17.01
N ALA A 184 1.91 -1.90 17.24
CA ALA A 184 1.43 -1.50 18.55
C ALA A 184 0.34 -2.46 19.07
N ASP A 185 0.55 -3.04 20.27
CA ASP A 185 -0.50 -3.65 21.09
C ASP A 185 -1.19 -2.53 21.87
N PHE A 186 -2.36 -2.07 21.40
CA PHE A 186 -3.12 -0.96 21.98
C PHE A 186 -3.77 -1.35 23.30
N LEU A 187 -3.17 -0.92 24.42
CA LEU A 187 -3.64 -1.30 25.75
C LEU A 187 -5.04 -0.75 26.03
N GLY A 188 -5.95 -1.63 26.45
CA GLY A 188 -7.34 -1.29 26.71
C GLY A 188 -8.28 -1.54 25.52
N CYS A 189 -7.75 -1.74 24.32
CA CYS A 189 -8.57 -2.15 23.18
C CYS A 189 -8.90 -3.65 23.20
N ASP A 190 -9.83 -4.04 22.35
CA ASP A 190 -10.21 -5.43 22.18
C ASP A 190 -9.06 -6.24 21.60
N ARG A 191 -8.94 -7.49 22.06
CA ARG A 191 -7.95 -8.42 21.58
C ARG A 191 -8.42 -9.10 20.29
N ASP A 192 -7.64 -9.01 19.27
CA ASP A 192 -7.83 -9.77 18.05
C ASP A 192 -7.30 -11.20 18.23
N GLU A 193 -8.12 -12.21 17.87
CA GLU A 193 -7.74 -13.62 18.03
C GLU A 193 -6.81 -14.11 16.91
N VAL A 194 -6.80 -13.43 15.78
CA VAL A 194 -5.98 -13.80 14.62
C VAL A 194 -4.55 -13.30 14.79
N VAL A 195 -4.38 -12.01 15.07
CA VAL A 195 -3.05 -11.41 15.29
C VAL A 195 -2.55 -11.62 16.74
N GLY A 196 -3.45 -11.91 17.67
CA GLY A 196 -3.10 -12.21 19.06
C GLY A 196 -2.91 -10.99 19.96
N ASP A 197 -2.97 -9.78 19.41
CA ASP A 197 -2.74 -8.51 20.11
C ASP A 197 -4.01 -7.67 20.18
N ARG A 198 -3.96 -6.57 20.93
CA ARG A 198 -5.06 -5.61 20.99
C ARG A 198 -4.95 -4.67 19.81
N ALA A 199 -6.03 -4.59 19.06
CA ALA A 199 -6.06 -3.87 17.80
C ALA A 199 -6.91 -2.60 17.89
N PHE A 200 -6.48 -1.58 17.15
CA PHE A 200 -7.27 -0.41 16.83
C PHE A 200 -7.65 -0.52 15.35
N LYS A 201 -8.96 -0.64 15.05
CA LYS A 201 -9.49 -0.92 13.72
C LYS A 201 -10.40 0.21 13.24
N SER A 202 -10.30 0.58 11.97
CA SER A 202 -11.12 1.66 11.39
C SER A 202 -12.30 1.16 10.57
N TRP A 203 -12.06 0.24 9.64
CA TRP A 203 -13.09 -0.27 8.74
C TRP A 203 -12.79 -1.69 8.29
N THR A 204 -13.77 -2.32 7.65
CA THR A 204 -13.63 -3.57 6.90
C THR A 204 -13.61 -3.29 5.40
N GLY A 205 -12.90 -4.10 4.65
CA GLY A 205 -13.00 -4.15 3.20
C GLY A 205 -14.12 -5.09 2.75
N VAL A 206 -14.62 -4.87 1.54
CA VAL A 206 -15.62 -5.74 0.92
C VAL A 206 -15.04 -7.15 0.76
N PRO A 207 -15.69 -8.21 1.28
CA PRO A 207 -15.18 -9.56 1.20
C PRO A 207 -15.00 -10.05 -0.24
N GLY A 208 -13.75 -10.42 -0.59
CA GLY A 208 -13.42 -10.92 -1.92
C GLY A 208 -13.20 -9.86 -2.98
N SER A 209 -13.30 -8.59 -2.62
CA SER A 209 -12.86 -7.46 -3.42
C SER A 209 -11.36 -7.20 -3.23
N TRP A 210 -10.84 -6.20 -3.92
CA TRP A 210 -9.46 -5.71 -3.77
C TRP A 210 -9.28 -4.98 -2.42
N GLY A 211 -8.03 -4.85 -1.99
CA GLY A 211 -7.69 -4.28 -0.70
C GLY A 211 -7.68 -5.32 0.42
N GLY A 212 -7.44 -4.86 1.63
CA GLY A 212 -7.40 -5.71 2.82
C GLY A 212 -8.78 -5.99 3.41
N SER A 213 -8.89 -7.04 4.21
CA SER A 213 -10.13 -7.39 4.91
C SER A 213 -10.47 -6.42 6.05
N GLU A 214 -9.47 -5.84 6.71
CA GLU A 214 -9.64 -4.94 7.85
C GLU A 214 -8.51 -3.91 7.90
N ARG A 215 -8.84 -2.67 8.21
CA ARG A 215 -7.87 -1.59 8.40
C ARG A 215 -7.44 -1.52 9.86
N TYR A 216 -6.24 -2.01 10.13
CA TYR A 216 -5.56 -1.91 11.42
C TYR A 216 -4.71 -0.64 11.49
N GLN A 217 -4.71 0.02 12.64
CA GLN A 217 -3.78 1.09 12.92
C GLN A 217 -2.47 0.55 13.50
N GLN A 218 -1.34 1.08 13.07
CA GLN A 218 -0.03 0.53 13.36
C GLN A 218 0.59 1.11 14.64
N GLY A 219 0.15 2.30 15.05
CA GLY A 219 0.67 2.91 16.27
C GLY A 219 -0.03 4.20 16.69
N PRO A 220 0.19 4.64 17.95
CA PRO A 220 -0.27 5.94 18.42
C PRO A 220 0.31 7.08 17.59
N GLY A 221 -0.51 8.08 17.33
CA GLY A 221 -0.15 9.25 16.53
C GLY A 221 -0.17 9.01 15.02
N GLN A 222 -0.50 7.80 14.54
CA GLN A 222 -0.66 7.55 13.12
C GLN A 222 -1.69 8.48 12.51
N VAL A 223 -1.37 9.04 11.35
CA VAL A 223 -2.25 9.86 10.53
C VAL A 223 -2.56 9.10 9.24
N ASP A 224 -3.84 8.98 8.94
CA ASP A 224 -4.37 8.49 7.69
C ASP A 224 -5.00 9.68 6.96
N ARG A 225 -4.38 10.15 5.87
CA ARG A 225 -5.01 11.14 4.99
C ARG A 225 -5.73 10.38 3.89
N LEU A 226 -7.03 10.56 3.85
CA LEU A 226 -7.94 9.82 2.99
C LEU A 226 -8.40 10.68 1.82
N TRP A 227 -8.41 10.10 0.63
CA TRP A 227 -9.15 10.55 -0.54
C TRP A 227 -10.25 9.55 -0.78
N ILE A 228 -11.49 9.98 -0.61
CA ILE A 228 -12.68 9.16 -0.85
C ILE A 228 -13.27 9.66 -2.15
N LEU A 229 -13.15 8.88 -3.21
CA LEU A 229 -13.52 9.24 -4.57
C LEU A 229 -14.78 8.52 -5.02
N ASP A 230 -15.56 9.18 -5.89
CA ASP A 230 -16.65 8.58 -6.63
C ASP A 230 -16.17 8.27 -8.06
N LEU A 231 -16.00 6.98 -8.35
CA LEU A 231 -15.60 6.47 -9.65
C LEU A 231 -16.86 5.98 -10.40
N ASP A 232 -17.67 6.92 -10.89
CA ASP A 232 -18.93 6.64 -11.62
C ASP A 232 -19.94 5.79 -10.83
N GLY A 233 -20.03 6.03 -9.52
CA GLY A 233 -20.94 5.36 -8.58
C GLY A 233 -20.30 4.24 -7.76
N GLU A 234 -19.05 3.88 -8.05
CA GLU A 234 -18.25 3.00 -7.21
C GLU A 234 -17.31 3.85 -6.33
N ARG A 235 -17.15 3.47 -5.08
CA ARG A 235 -16.39 4.25 -4.10
C ARG A 235 -15.00 3.69 -3.92
N LEU A 236 -13.97 4.53 -4.14
CA LEU A 236 -12.57 4.21 -3.85
C LEU A 236 -12.08 5.03 -2.67
N VAL A 237 -11.41 4.39 -1.71
CA VAL A 237 -10.62 5.08 -0.68
C VAL A 237 -9.13 4.89 -0.94
N ILE A 238 -8.41 6.01 -1.07
CA ILE A 238 -6.95 6.02 -1.10
C ILE A 238 -6.48 6.56 0.25
N ASP A 239 -5.71 5.76 0.97
CA ASP A 239 -5.23 6.05 2.31
C ASP A 239 -3.72 6.27 2.30
N ALA A 240 -3.29 7.53 2.46
CA ALA A 240 -1.89 7.88 2.63
C ALA A 240 -1.56 7.96 4.12
N THR A 241 -0.78 6.99 4.59
CA THR A 241 -0.46 6.79 6.00
C THR A 241 0.95 7.27 6.34
N TYR A 242 1.09 7.97 7.46
CA TYR A 242 2.37 8.41 8.01
C TYR A 242 2.29 8.64 9.53
N LEU A 243 3.44 8.87 10.17
CA LEU A 243 3.55 9.29 11.56
C LEU A 243 3.92 10.78 11.65
N PRO A 244 3.57 11.50 12.74
CA PRO A 244 4.07 12.86 12.97
C PRO A 244 5.60 12.96 12.98
N SER A 245 6.27 11.85 13.37
CA SER A 245 7.73 11.73 13.38
C SER A 245 8.34 11.33 12.03
N THR A 246 7.52 11.11 10.99
CA THR A 246 8.03 10.74 9.66
C THR A 246 8.90 11.86 9.10
N ASP A 247 10.07 11.50 8.60
CA ASP A 247 11.02 12.44 8.02
C ASP A 247 10.42 13.25 6.87
N ALA A 248 10.92 14.47 6.71
CA ALA A 248 10.39 15.36 5.69
C ALA A 248 10.59 14.83 4.27
N GLN A 249 11.66 14.06 4.03
CA GLN A 249 11.91 13.44 2.73
C GLN A 249 10.89 12.33 2.46
N ASP A 250 10.75 11.36 3.38
CA ASP A 250 9.82 10.24 3.22
C ASP A 250 8.39 10.74 3.04
N ARG A 251 8.03 11.81 3.76
CA ARG A 251 6.75 12.50 3.58
C ARG A 251 6.64 13.21 2.24
N GLY A 252 7.74 13.78 1.74
CA GLY A 252 7.81 14.37 0.39
C GLY A 252 7.61 13.31 -0.69
N ASP A 253 8.25 12.16 -0.54
CA ASP A 253 8.11 11.02 -1.45
C ASP A 253 6.68 10.47 -1.45
N LEU A 254 6.04 10.36 -0.26
CA LEU A 254 4.64 9.99 -0.14
C LEU A 254 3.72 10.92 -0.95
N TRP A 255 3.94 12.24 -0.85
CA TRP A 255 3.12 13.20 -1.60
C TRP A 255 3.39 13.14 -3.10
N GLN A 256 4.62 12.87 -3.53
CA GLN A 256 4.93 12.64 -4.95
C GLN A 256 4.18 11.43 -5.50
N VAL A 257 4.10 10.33 -4.74
CA VAL A 257 3.29 9.15 -5.12
C VAL A 257 1.82 9.57 -5.24
N MET A 258 1.26 10.26 -4.26
CA MET A 258 -0.13 10.70 -4.28
C MET A 258 -0.44 11.64 -5.45
N GLU A 259 0.45 12.58 -5.77
CA GLU A 259 0.30 13.53 -6.88
C GLU A 259 0.46 12.87 -8.26
N SER A 260 1.08 11.70 -8.30
CA SER A 260 1.28 10.93 -9.54
C SER A 260 0.07 10.07 -9.93
N ILE A 261 -0.92 9.92 -9.06
CA ILE A 261 -2.09 9.08 -9.31
C ILE A 261 -2.81 9.55 -10.57
N ARG A 262 -3.05 8.63 -11.49
CA ARG A 262 -3.85 8.83 -12.71
C ARG A 262 -4.83 7.67 -12.86
N PHE A 263 -5.96 7.98 -13.48
CA PHE A 263 -6.98 7.00 -13.80
C PHE A 263 -7.07 6.85 -15.32
N GLU A 264 -6.78 5.65 -15.80
CA GLU A 264 -6.91 5.34 -17.23
C GLU A 264 -8.37 4.97 -17.55
N THR A 265 -9.02 5.76 -18.40
CA THR A 265 -10.43 5.60 -18.83
C THR A 265 -10.52 4.99 -20.23
#